data_80357689090ffa0c28a97214852e5ff4
#
_entry.id   80357689090ffa0c28a97214852e5ff4
#
_cell.length_a   1.000
_cell.length_b   1.000
_cell.length_c   1.000
_cell.angle_alpha   90.00
_cell.angle_beta   90.00
_cell.angle_gamma   90.00
#
_symmetry.space_group_name_H-M   'P 1'
#
loop_
_entity.id
_entity.type
_entity.pdbx_description
1 polymer ?
#
loop_
_entity_poly.entity_id
_entity_poly.type
_entity_poly.pdbx_seq_one_letter_code
_entity_poly.pdbx_strand_id
1 'polypeptide(L)'
;MATIAGCDRWSGGSGGAGPGATPASTQPSGYGAVFLAIDECSSFGTTSFTEVLCSSERAAARVIARYDGKVVDGPLCPATTDFVLHISETRPASDENGDGVIPQGYACMRKLERPHPGDPGGGGGPRTIVGDCVYSSGSGQVRETACDGQGKMPPEYKVTSAVVERAECPASTELYVQLGGGKPVGCARPV
;
A
#
# COMPACT_ATOMS: atom_id res chain seq x y z
N MET A 1 -16.92 -78.48 -5.85
CA MET A 1 -17.54 -78.57 -4.51
C MET A 1 -17.74 -77.20 -3.95
N ALA A 2 -18.95 -76.83 -3.86
CA ALA A 2 -19.74 -76.15 -2.80
C ALA A 2 -19.43 -74.65 -2.67
N THR A 3 -20.27 -73.78 -3.20
CA THR A 3 -21.45 -73.11 -2.59
C THR A 3 -21.09 -72.34 -1.29
N ILE A 4 -21.47 -71.08 -1.07
CA ILE A 4 -22.79 -70.58 -0.79
C ILE A 4 -22.82 -69.06 -0.81
N ALA A 5 -23.89 -68.50 -1.28
CA ALA A 5 -24.49 -67.17 -1.19
C ALA A 5 -24.62 -66.65 0.23
N GLY A 6 -24.75 -65.33 0.34
CA GLY A 6 -25.19 -64.59 1.52
C GLY A 6 -25.49 -63.14 1.16
N CYS A 7 -26.74 -62.89 0.73
CA CYS A 7 -27.35 -61.56 0.75
C CYS A 7 -27.68 -61.20 2.20
N ASP A 8 -27.31 -60.02 2.68
CA ASP A 8 -28.05 -59.37 3.74
C ASP A 8 -28.30 -57.92 3.44
N ARG A 9 -29.56 -57.66 3.35
CA ARG A 9 -30.23 -56.40 3.14
C ARG A 9 -30.45 -55.79 4.50
N TRP A 10 -29.87 -54.61 4.72
CA TRP A 10 -30.32 -53.81 5.85
C TRP A 10 -30.82 -52.46 5.36
N SER A 11 -32.08 -52.30 5.60
CA SER A 11 -32.87 -51.09 5.40
C SER A 11 -32.68 -50.14 6.59
N GLY A 12 -32.72 -48.83 6.33
CA GLY A 12 -33.32 -47.86 7.24
C GLY A 12 -32.31 -47.03 8.04
N GLY A 13 -32.24 -45.77 7.72
CA GLY A 13 -31.62 -44.71 8.52
C GLY A 13 -31.74 -43.36 7.81
N SER A 14 -32.96 -42.77 7.85
CA SER A 14 -33.15 -41.38 7.51
C SER A 14 -32.40 -40.50 8.52
N GLY A 15 -31.25 -39.95 8.13
CA GLY A 15 -30.49 -38.99 8.90
C GLY A 15 -30.42 -37.68 8.10
N GLY A 16 -31.00 -36.62 8.65
CA GLY A 16 -31.21 -35.33 8.05
C GLY A 16 -29.91 -34.72 7.47
N ALA A 17 -30.04 -34.26 6.25
CA ALA A 17 -29.06 -33.37 5.64
C ALA A 17 -29.07 -32.03 6.42
N GLY A 18 -28.09 -31.81 7.26
CA GLY A 18 -27.75 -30.49 7.75
C GLY A 18 -27.37 -29.58 6.56
N PRO A 19 -27.71 -28.30 6.60
CA PRO A 19 -27.30 -27.40 5.54
C PRO A 19 -25.76 -27.43 5.44
N GLY A 20 -25.27 -27.97 4.34
CA GLY A 20 -23.87 -27.97 4.02
C GLY A 20 -23.38 -26.51 4.04
N ALA A 21 -22.50 -26.21 4.97
CA ALA A 21 -21.71 -25.01 4.89
C ALA A 21 -20.98 -25.06 3.54
N THR A 22 -21.42 -24.23 2.62
CA THR A 22 -20.69 -23.94 1.41
C THR A 22 -19.30 -23.52 1.85
N PRO A 23 -18.21 -24.19 1.44
CA PRO A 23 -16.88 -23.69 1.75
C PRO A 23 -16.85 -22.27 1.19
N ALA A 24 -16.58 -21.30 2.09
CA ALA A 24 -16.27 -19.95 1.67
C ALA A 24 -15.16 -20.07 0.65
N SER A 25 -15.49 -19.75 -0.60
CA SER A 25 -14.49 -19.64 -1.65
C SER A 25 -13.53 -18.57 -1.18
N THR A 26 -12.40 -18.98 -0.62
CA THR A 26 -11.28 -18.10 -0.38
C THR A 26 -10.77 -17.71 -1.76
N GLN A 27 -11.32 -16.60 -2.27
CA GLN A 27 -10.80 -15.97 -3.46
C GLN A 27 -9.33 -15.69 -3.20
N PRO A 28 -8.41 -16.16 -4.05
CA PRO A 28 -7.00 -15.90 -3.84
C PRO A 28 -6.78 -14.39 -3.77
N SER A 29 -6.04 -13.89 -2.77
CA SER A 29 -5.64 -12.48 -2.74
C SER A 29 -4.91 -12.16 -4.04
N GLY A 30 -5.19 -11.00 -4.63
CA GLY A 30 -4.71 -10.61 -5.94
C GLY A 30 -5.73 -10.75 -7.07
N TYR A 31 -6.99 -11.10 -6.74
CA TYR A 31 -8.09 -11.18 -7.69
C TYR A 31 -9.38 -10.74 -6.99
N GLY A 32 -9.51 -9.43 -6.78
CA GLY A 32 -10.72 -8.82 -6.24
C GLY A 32 -11.62 -8.26 -7.34
N ALA A 33 -12.67 -7.56 -6.94
CA ALA A 33 -13.58 -6.88 -7.88
C ALA A 33 -13.01 -5.53 -8.39
N VAL A 34 -11.88 -5.09 -7.86
CA VAL A 34 -11.23 -3.82 -8.19
C VAL A 34 -9.74 -4.08 -8.34
N PHE A 35 -9.17 -3.69 -9.47
CA PHE A 35 -7.74 -3.81 -9.73
C PHE A 35 -6.92 -3.10 -8.65
N LEU A 36 -6.04 -3.83 -7.99
CA LEU A 36 -5.23 -3.39 -6.86
C LEU A 36 -6.09 -2.79 -5.73
N ALA A 37 -7.06 -3.55 -5.24
CA ALA A 37 -7.81 -3.19 -4.05
C ALA A 37 -6.93 -3.17 -2.79
N ILE A 38 -7.46 -2.63 -1.69
CA ILE A 38 -6.74 -2.61 -0.40
C ILE A 38 -6.39 -4.04 0.01
N ASP A 39 -5.17 -4.24 0.53
CA ASP A 39 -4.56 -5.51 0.91
C ASP A 39 -4.12 -6.43 -0.24
N GLU A 40 -4.36 -6.08 -1.48
CA GLU A 40 -3.83 -6.80 -2.63
C GLU A 40 -2.38 -6.43 -2.91
N CYS A 41 -1.68 -7.30 -3.63
CA CYS A 41 -0.27 -7.15 -3.91
C CYS A 41 0.04 -6.96 -5.39
N SER A 42 1.08 -6.18 -5.65
CA SER A 42 1.62 -5.98 -6.99
C SER A 42 3.04 -6.52 -7.12
N SER A 43 3.38 -6.93 -8.33
CA SER A 43 4.77 -7.12 -8.72
C SER A 43 5.43 -5.77 -9.04
N PHE A 44 6.78 -5.70 -8.99
CA PHE A 44 7.53 -4.66 -9.69
C PHE A 44 7.86 -5.15 -11.09
N GLY A 45 7.34 -4.44 -12.09
CA GLY A 45 7.74 -4.61 -13.48
C GLY A 45 8.62 -3.45 -13.94
N THR A 46 9.35 -3.63 -15.02
CA THR A 46 10.15 -2.55 -15.63
C THR A 46 9.29 -1.51 -16.34
N THR A 47 8.11 -1.90 -16.81
CA THR A 47 7.20 -1.07 -17.60
C THR A 47 5.76 -1.12 -17.12
N SER A 48 5.39 -2.08 -16.30
CA SER A 48 4.03 -2.25 -15.80
C SER A 48 4.01 -2.97 -14.47
N PHE A 49 3.02 -2.65 -13.65
CA PHE A 49 2.70 -3.37 -12.43
C PHE A 49 1.61 -4.40 -12.76
N THR A 50 1.75 -5.58 -12.18
CA THR A 50 0.77 -6.66 -12.32
C THR A 50 0.26 -7.02 -10.94
N GLU A 51 -1.04 -7.16 -10.80
CA GLU A 51 -1.62 -7.74 -9.60
C GLU A 51 -1.21 -9.20 -9.48
N VAL A 52 -0.81 -9.60 -8.28
CA VAL A 52 -0.32 -10.94 -7.97
C VAL A 52 -0.75 -11.34 -6.56
N LEU A 53 -0.86 -12.63 -6.31
CA LEU A 53 -1.05 -13.14 -4.96
C LEU A 53 0.06 -12.62 -4.03
N CYS A 54 -0.29 -12.15 -2.83
CA CYS A 54 0.71 -11.68 -1.86
C CYS A 54 1.68 -12.79 -1.41
N SER A 55 1.31 -14.05 -1.57
CA SER A 55 2.17 -15.21 -1.34
C SER A 55 3.08 -15.57 -2.53
N SER A 56 2.93 -14.89 -3.65
CA SER A 56 3.77 -15.10 -4.84
C SER A 56 5.18 -14.56 -4.61
N GLU A 57 6.19 -15.26 -5.11
CA GLU A 57 7.58 -14.76 -5.17
C GLU A 57 7.72 -13.47 -6.00
N ARG A 58 6.73 -13.16 -6.83
CA ARG A 58 6.69 -11.93 -7.61
C ARG A 58 6.09 -10.76 -6.86
N ALA A 59 5.45 -11.00 -5.72
CA ALA A 59 4.84 -9.93 -4.92
C ALA A 59 5.94 -9.04 -4.33
N ALA A 60 5.85 -7.75 -4.56
CA ALA A 60 6.86 -6.78 -4.13
C ALA A 60 6.30 -5.68 -3.24
N ALA A 61 5.02 -5.36 -3.39
CA ALA A 61 4.35 -4.36 -2.58
C ALA A 61 2.86 -4.68 -2.38
N ARG A 62 2.30 -4.18 -1.27
CA ARG A 62 0.88 -4.30 -0.91
C ARG A 62 0.22 -2.94 -0.99
N VAL A 63 -1.04 -2.92 -1.39
CA VAL A 63 -1.90 -1.73 -1.36
C VAL A 63 -2.35 -1.47 0.09
N ILE A 64 -2.04 -0.29 0.62
CA ILE A 64 -2.48 0.13 1.97
C ILE A 64 -3.61 1.17 1.93
N ALA A 65 -3.82 1.80 0.79
CA ALA A 65 -4.99 2.63 0.48
C ALA A 65 -5.18 2.71 -1.03
N ARG A 66 -6.43 2.86 -1.47
CA ARG A 66 -6.82 2.93 -2.88
C ARG A 66 -7.83 4.08 -3.05
N TYR A 67 -7.63 4.91 -4.06
CA TYR A 67 -8.48 6.06 -4.34
C TYR A 67 -8.74 6.16 -5.83
N ASP A 68 -9.93 6.64 -6.18
CA ASP A 68 -10.30 6.93 -7.56
C ASP A 68 -9.85 8.34 -7.97
N GLY A 69 -9.73 8.57 -9.27
CA GLY A 69 -9.34 9.85 -9.83
C GLY A 69 -7.84 10.14 -9.78
N LYS A 70 -7.48 11.41 -9.90
CA LYS A 70 -6.06 11.83 -9.94
C LYS A 70 -5.51 12.06 -8.55
N VAL A 71 -4.24 11.75 -8.35
CA VAL A 71 -3.52 11.97 -7.08
C VAL A 71 -3.58 13.43 -6.62
N VAL A 72 -3.49 14.37 -7.55
CA VAL A 72 -3.46 15.83 -7.24
C VAL A 72 -4.78 16.35 -6.67
N ASP A 73 -5.87 15.67 -6.96
CA ASP A 73 -7.23 16.06 -6.57
C ASP A 73 -7.79 15.18 -5.45
N GLY A 74 -7.09 14.09 -5.12
CA GLY A 74 -7.55 13.07 -4.19
C GLY A 74 -6.96 13.19 -2.77
N PRO A 75 -7.39 12.31 -1.86
CA PRO A 75 -6.83 12.21 -0.53
C PRO A 75 -5.33 11.90 -0.54
N LEU A 76 -4.61 12.40 0.46
CA LEU A 76 -3.21 12.04 0.67
C LEU A 76 -3.09 10.58 1.07
N CYS A 77 -2.07 9.92 0.55
CA CYS A 77 -1.71 8.59 1.00
C CYS A 77 -1.35 8.56 2.50
N PRO A 78 -1.57 7.43 3.19
CA PRO A 78 -1.08 7.22 4.55
C PRO A 78 0.40 7.57 4.69
N ALA A 79 0.82 8.03 5.87
CA ALA A 79 2.19 8.47 6.12
C ALA A 79 3.25 7.39 5.80
N THR A 80 2.92 6.13 6.06
CA THR A 80 3.82 4.98 5.84
C THR A 80 3.84 4.46 4.41
N THR A 81 3.34 5.23 3.44
CA THR A 81 3.37 4.87 2.02
C THR A 81 4.79 4.97 1.47
N ASP A 82 5.28 3.90 0.87
CA ASP A 82 6.60 3.89 0.25
C ASP A 82 6.59 4.55 -1.14
N PHE A 83 5.53 4.34 -1.91
CA PHE A 83 5.34 4.97 -3.22
C PHE A 83 3.87 4.99 -3.63
N VAL A 84 3.55 5.81 -4.62
CA VAL A 84 2.20 5.89 -5.20
C VAL A 84 2.23 5.29 -6.59
N LEU A 85 1.33 4.33 -6.83
CA LEU A 85 1.11 3.74 -8.13
C LEU A 85 -0.07 4.47 -8.81
N HIS A 86 0.19 5.09 -9.93
CA HIS A 86 -0.85 5.71 -10.76
C HIS A 86 -1.50 4.66 -11.66
N ILE A 87 -2.81 4.57 -11.62
CA ILE A 87 -3.61 3.65 -12.42
C ILE A 87 -4.33 4.48 -13.47
N SER A 88 -3.97 4.27 -14.74
CA SER A 88 -4.67 4.89 -15.86
C SER A 88 -5.95 4.14 -16.17
N GLU A 89 -6.97 4.85 -16.62
CA GLU A 89 -8.15 4.19 -17.17
C GLU A 89 -7.73 3.28 -18.33
N THR A 90 -8.10 2.01 -18.24
CA THR A 90 -7.83 1.02 -19.28
C THR A 90 -9.05 0.14 -19.50
N ARG A 91 -9.12 -0.47 -20.69
CA ARG A 91 -10.15 -1.45 -21.06
C ARG A 91 -9.47 -2.75 -21.42
N PRO A 92 -9.13 -3.58 -20.44
CA PRO A 92 -8.55 -4.87 -20.70
C PRO A 92 -9.54 -5.81 -21.38
N ALA A 93 -9.02 -6.87 -22.02
CA ALA A 93 -9.87 -7.90 -22.62
C ALA A 93 -10.70 -8.67 -21.57
N SER A 94 -10.23 -8.68 -20.34
CA SER A 94 -10.94 -9.20 -19.17
C SER A 94 -10.59 -8.34 -17.97
N ASP A 95 -11.55 -8.03 -17.15
CA ASP A 95 -11.45 -7.27 -15.92
C ASP A 95 -12.14 -8.04 -14.78
N GLU A 96 -11.86 -7.67 -13.56
CA GLU A 96 -12.28 -8.43 -12.39
C GLU A 96 -13.76 -8.29 -12.08
N ASN A 97 -14.32 -7.11 -12.30
CA ASN A 97 -15.74 -6.82 -12.05
C ASN A 97 -16.63 -7.05 -13.28
N GLY A 98 -16.05 -7.33 -14.45
CA GLY A 98 -16.78 -7.63 -15.68
C GLY A 98 -17.45 -6.44 -16.35
N ASP A 99 -17.13 -5.21 -15.98
CA ASP A 99 -17.66 -4.00 -16.63
C ASP A 99 -16.84 -3.54 -17.82
N GLY A 100 -15.69 -4.15 -18.08
CA GLY A 100 -14.79 -3.86 -19.18
C GLY A 100 -13.91 -2.64 -18.98
N VAL A 101 -13.85 -2.08 -17.76
CA VAL A 101 -13.09 -0.84 -17.47
C VAL A 101 -12.33 -0.95 -16.14
N ILE A 102 -11.05 -0.63 -16.18
CA ILE A 102 -10.28 -0.31 -14.96
C ILE A 102 -10.31 1.22 -14.83
N PRO A 103 -10.99 1.79 -13.84
CA PRO A 103 -11.11 3.24 -13.71
C PRO A 103 -9.77 3.88 -13.34
N GLN A 104 -9.60 5.16 -13.73
CA GLN A 104 -8.47 5.96 -13.30
C GLN A 104 -8.44 6.06 -11.78
N GLY A 105 -7.24 5.91 -11.20
CA GLY A 105 -7.06 6.02 -9.78
C GLY A 105 -5.61 5.97 -9.35
N TYR A 106 -5.38 5.79 -8.05
CA TYR A 106 -4.04 5.55 -7.51
C TYR A 106 -4.09 4.64 -6.28
N ALA A 107 -3.04 3.87 -6.13
CA ALA A 107 -2.83 3.00 -4.99
C ALA A 107 -1.63 3.49 -4.18
N CYS A 108 -1.81 3.59 -2.87
CA CYS A 108 -0.74 3.87 -1.92
C CYS A 108 -0.08 2.55 -1.55
N MET A 109 1.18 2.40 -1.92
CA MET A 109 1.88 1.12 -1.89
C MET A 109 2.86 1.05 -0.73
N ARG A 110 2.89 -0.10 -0.08
CA ARG A 110 3.90 -0.47 0.91
C ARG A 110 4.69 -1.66 0.39
N LYS A 111 6.00 -1.57 0.33
CA LYS A 111 6.86 -2.70 -0.02
C LYS A 111 6.67 -3.85 0.96
N LEU A 112 6.79 -5.08 0.52
CA LEU A 112 6.75 -6.25 1.40
C LEU A 112 8.07 -6.42 2.16
N GLU A 113 9.17 -5.95 1.57
CA GLU A 113 10.51 -6.04 2.15
C GLU A 113 11.12 -4.66 2.39
N ARG A 114 12.01 -4.59 3.36
CA ARG A 114 12.81 -3.39 3.66
C ARG A 114 13.80 -3.09 2.54
N PRO A 115 14.25 -1.86 2.33
CA PRO A 115 13.92 -0.66 3.10
C PRO A 115 12.52 -0.11 2.79
N HIS A 116 11.92 0.55 3.81
CA HIS A 116 10.66 1.26 3.69
C HIS A 116 10.91 2.76 3.66
N PRO A 117 11.03 3.36 2.49
CA PRO A 117 11.32 4.80 2.38
C PRO A 117 10.22 5.68 2.96
N GLY A 118 8.97 5.21 3.04
CA GLY A 118 7.86 5.93 3.66
C GLY A 118 7.81 5.87 5.19
N ASP A 119 8.70 5.12 5.86
CA ASP A 119 8.81 5.19 7.31
C ASP A 119 9.46 6.50 7.76
N PRO A 120 9.12 7.02 8.96
CA PRO A 120 9.80 8.19 9.50
C PRO A 120 11.33 8.02 9.51
N GLY A 121 12.01 8.89 8.78
CA GLY A 121 13.46 8.83 8.60
C GLY A 121 13.95 7.84 7.55
N GLY A 122 13.07 7.20 6.80
CA GLY A 122 13.42 6.25 5.73
C GLY A 122 13.96 6.88 4.46
N GLY A 123 13.75 8.18 4.25
CA GLY A 123 14.42 8.99 3.23
C GLY A 123 13.79 8.97 1.84
N GLY A 124 12.47 8.77 1.73
CA GLY A 124 11.85 8.85 0.41
C GLY A 124 10.44 8.27 0.30
N GLY A 125 9.46 8.84 0.96
CA GLY A 125 8.05 8.58 0.73
C GLY A 125 7.46 9.48 -0.36
N PRO A 126 6.16 9.41 -0.61
CA PRO A 126 5.47 10.33 -1.54
C PRO A 126 5.34 11.75 -0.98
N ARG A 127 5.62 11.96 0.29
CA ARG A 127 5.61 13.24 0.98
C ARG A 127 6.45 13.19 2.24
N THR A 128 6.99 14.33 2.63
CA THR A 128 7.73 14.47 3.90
C THR A 128 6.76 14.38 5.09
N ILE A 129 7.16 13.66 6.13
CA ILE A 129 6.39 13.49 7.37
C ILE A 129 7.24 13.83 8.60
N VAL A 130 6.60 13.91 9.77
CA VAL A 130 7.32 14.06 11.04
C VAL A 130 8.21 12.85 11.28
N GLY A 131 9.47 13.10 11.60
CA GLY A 131 10.51 12.07 11.76
C GLY A 131 11.46 11.98 10.58
N ASP A 132 11.12 12.55 9.41
CA ASP A 132 11.98 12.55 8.26
C ASP A 132 13.15 13.49 8.39
N CYS A 133 14.23 13.11 7.72
CA CYS A 133 15.40 13.94 7.53
C CYS A 133 15.45 14.52 6.13
N VAL A 134 15.91 15.75 6.05
CA VAL A 134 16.02 16.48 4.80
C VAL A 134 17.39 17.15 4.68
N TYR A 135 17.81 17.43 3.46
CA TYR A 135 18.98 18.23 3.14
C TYR A 135 18.61 19.35 2.17
N SER A 136 19.39 20.44 2.17
CA SER A 136 19.22 21.54 1.24
C SER A 136 19.67 21.13 -0.16
N SER A 137 18.77 21.23 -1.13
CA SER A 137 19.07 20.95 -2.56
C SER A 137 19.31 22.22 -3.38
N GLY A 138 19.41 23.37 -2.73
CA GLY A 138 19.59 24.68 -3.36
C GLY A 138 18.25 25.38 -3.65
N SER A 139 18.32 26.67 -3.96
CA SER A 139 17.17 27.51 -4.34
C SER A 139 16.00 27.49 -3.35
N GLY A 140 16.28 27.33 -2.05
CA GLY A 140 15.25 27.25 -1.00
C GLY A 140 14.44 25.96 -1.00
N GLN A 141 14.91 24.93 -1.70
CA GLN A 141 14.29 23.61 -1.75
C GLN A 141 15.04 22.63 -0.84
N VAL A 142 14.27 21.69 -0.28
CA VAL A 142 14.81 20.57 0.47
C VAL A 142 14.38 19.25 -0.17
N ARG A 143 15.17 18.22 0.07
CA ARG A 143 14.88 16.85 -0.33
C ARG A 143 15.06 15.91 0.84
N GLU A 144 14.28 14.87 0.84
CA GLU A 144 14.40 13.81 1.84
C GLU A 144 15.67 13.00 1.65
N THR A 145 16.18 12.52 2.78
CA THR A 145 17.29 11.57 2.86
C THR A 145 17.11 10.70 4.10
N ALA A 146 17.70 9.51 4.09
CA ALA A 146 17.66 8.64 5.25
C ALA A 146 18.35 9.27 6.46
N CYS A 147 17.71 9.23 7.62
CA CYS A 147 18.24 9.82 8.85
C CYS A 147 19.50 9.10 9.39
N ASP A 148 19.70 7.85 8.97
CA ASP A 148 20.87 7.03 9.36
C ASP A 148 22.14 7.36 8.58
N GLY A 149 22.07 8.32 7.66
CA GLY A 149 23.17 8.72 6.80
C GLY A 149 23.48 7.76 5.65
N GLN A 150 22.70 6.72 5.44
CA GLN A 150 22.88 5.78 4.32
C GLN A 150 22.33 6.32 3.00
N GLY A 151 21.68 7.48 3.02
CA GLY A 151 21.21 8.17 1.83
C GLY A 151 22.35 8.72 0.95
N LYS A 152 22.01 9.17 -0.27
CA LYS A 152 22.98 9.80 -1.19
C LYS A 152 23.59 11.08 -0.64
N MET A 153 22.83 11.79 0.19
CA MET A 153 23.25 13.04 0.84
C MET A 153 23.07 12.91 2.36
N PRO A 154 23.98 13.43 3.16
CA PRO A 154 23.84 13.41 4.61
C PRO A 154 22.63 14.25 5.03
N PRO A 155 21.94 13.88 6.12
CA PRO A 155 20.86 14.67 6.67
C PRO A 155 21.40 15.98 7.29
N GLU A 156 20.73 17.09 7.03
CA GLU A 156 21.03 18.39 7.63
C GLU A 156 20.02 18.76 8.69
N TYR A 157 18.74 18.44 8.46
CA TYR A 157 17.62 18.78 9.34
C TYR A 157 16.71 17.57 9.54
N LYS A 158 16.07 17.53 10.70
CA LYS A 158 15.03 16.55 11.03
C LYS A 158 13.72 17.24 11.33
N VAL A 159 12.62 16.81 10.70
CA VAL A 159 11.26 17.27 10.99
C VAL A 159 10.81 16.71 12.33
N THR A 160 10.60 17.55 13.33
CA THR A 160 10.30 17.11 14.69
C THR A 160 8.85 17.26 15.08
N SER A 161 8.11 18.15 14.40
CA SER A 161 6.66 18.36 14.64
C SER A 161 5.98 18.89 13.38
N ALA A 162 4.65 18.77 13.36
CA ALA A 162 3.76 19.31 12.33
C ALA A 162 2.71 20.20 12.98
N VAL A 163 2.52 21.39 12.45
CA VAL A 163 1.61 22.42 12.97
C VAL A 163 0.79 23.01 11.82
N VAL A 164 -0.24 23.80 12.16
CA VAL A 164 -1.07 24.48 11.16
C VAL A 164 -0.35 25.73 10.66
N GLU A 165 0.23 26.51 11.57
CA GLU A 165 0.92 27.77 11.24
C GLU A 165 2.35 27.80 11.76
N ARG A 166 3.25 28.51 11.03
CA ARG A 166 4.66 28.63 11.41
C ARG A 166 4.89 29.17 12.82
N ALA A 167 3.99 30.04 13.29
CA ALA A 167 4.07 30.64 14.64
C ALA A 167 3.93 29.62 15.77
N GLU A 168 3.37 28.45 15.47
CA GLU A 168 3.20 27.36 16.46
C GLU A 168 4.44 26.46 16.57
N CYS A 169 5.43 26.65 15.70
CA CYS A 169 6.65 25.87 15.76
C CYS A 169 7.48 26.25 17.00
N PRO A 170 8.17 25.27 17.61
CA PRO A 170 9.12 25.53 18.69
C PRO A 170 10.21 26.54 18.30
N ALA A 171 10.72 27.29 19.27
CA ALA A 171 11.79 28.28 19.06
C ALA A 171 13.10 27.67 18.51
N SER A 172 13.27 26.35 18.67
CA SER A 172 14.42 25.61 18.11
C SER A 172 14.28 25.25 16.62
N THR A 173 13.21 25.73 15.96
CA THR A 173 12.99 25.48 14.53
C THR A 173 13.87 26.37 13.69
N GLU A 174 14.67 25.79 12.84
CA GLU A 174 15.54 26.52 11.92
C GLU A 174 15.04 26.43 10.46
N LEU A 175 14.24 25.41 10.15
CA LEU A 175 13.72 25.18 8.81
C LEU A 175 12.23 24.83 8.86
N TYR A 176 11.46 25.43 7.95
CA TYR A 176 10.05 25.10 7.74
C TYR A 176 9.90 24.28 6.46
N VAL A 177 9.30 23.08 6.58
CA VAL A 177 9.08 22.15 5.48
C VAL A 177 7.59 22.02 5.20
N GLN A 178 7.19 21.97 3.94
CA GLN A 178 5.79 21.73 3.59
C GLN A 178 5.49 20.23 3.63
N LEU A 179 4.53 19.83 4.46
CA LEU A 179 4.14 18.43 4.65
C LEU A 179 2.85 18.04 3.94
N GLY A 180 1.97 18.99 3.69
CA GLY A 180 0.60 18.74 3.21
C GLY A 180 -0.37 18.32 4.33
N GLY A 181 -1.65 18.15 3.93
CA GLY A 181 -2.72 17.76 4.86
C GLY A 181 -3.12 18.81 5.87
N GLY A 182 -3.76 18.38 6.96
CA GLY A 182 -4.33 19.29 7.98
C GLY A 182 -3.32 20.03 8.85
N LYS A 183 -2.05 19.60 8.85
CA LYS A 183 -0.91 20.27 9.50
C LYS A 183 0.22 20.45 8.49
N PRO A 184 0.09 21.45 7.61
CA PRO A 184 0.96 21.57 6.43
C PRO A 184 2.38 22.05 6.74
N VAL A 185 2.65 22.56 7.94
CA VAL A 185 3.95 23.11 8.31
C VAL A 185 4.73 22.13 9.16
N GLY A 186 5.83 21.64 8.65
CA GLY A 186 6.83 20.86 9.38
C GLY A 186 7.85 21.79 10.01
N CYS A 187 8.06 21.65 11.33
CA CYS A 187 9.09 22.34 12.07
C CYS A 187 10.33 21.44 12.12
N ALA A 188 11.42 21.85 11.48
CA ALA A 188 12.63 21.08 11.44
C ALA A 188 13.78 21.79 12.17
N ARG A 189 14.65 20.98 12.78
CA ARG A 189 15.88 21.43 13.47
C ARG A 189 17.09 20.71 12.90
N PRO A 190 18.29 21.24 13.06
CA PRO A 190 19.51 20.55 12.69
C PRO A 190 19.63 19.16 13.34
N VAL A 191 20.30 18.23 12.65
CA VAL A 191 20.54 16.85 13.12
C VAL A 191 21.72 16.80 14.07
#